data_4459a5c6a24bb35e058c2d905594633f
#
_entry.id   4459a5c6a24bb35e058c2d905594633f
#
_cell.length_a   1.000
_cell.length_b   1.000
_cell.length_c   1.000
_cell.angle_alpha   90.00
_cell.angle_beta   90.00
_cell.angle_gamma   90.00
#
_symmetry.space_group_name_H-M   'P 1'
#
loop_
_entity.id
_entity.type
_entity.pdbx_description
1 polymer ?
#
loop_
_entity_poly.entity_id
_entity_poly.type
_entity_poly.pdbx_seq_one_letter_code
_entity_poly.pdbx_strand_id
1 'polypeptide(L)' 'MDIDKVRGLTDDELKEQLLQAKQDLWQARFQLNTRQLKDYSTIPQTRRSIARILTVQRERRDERSRTA' A
#
# COMPACT_ATOMS: atom_id res chain seq x y z
N MET A 1 4.26 6.06 5.11
CA MET A 1 3.12 6.88 4.64
C MET A 1 2.09 6.98 5.75
N ASP A 2 1.70 8.19 6.09
CA ASP A 2 0.72 8.45 7.15
C ASP A 2 -0.70 8.16 6.63
N ILE A 3 -1.56 7.55 7.46
CA ILE A 3 -2.91 7.19 7.06
C ILE A 3 -3.76 8.41 6.71
N ASP A 4 -3.53 9.56 7.34
CA ASP A 4 -4.25 10.78 7.02
C ASP A 4 -3.93 11.28 5.60
N LYS A 5 -2.69 11.14 5.17
CA LYS A 5 -2.30 11.44 3.79
C LYS A 5 -2.97 10.48 2.80
N VAL A 6 -3.06 9.21 3.16
CA VAL A 6 -3.72 8.20 2.32
C VAL A 6 -5.21 8.53 2.18
N ARG A 7 -5.86 8.96 3.24
CA ARG A 7 -7.28 9.35 3.21
C ARG A 7 -7.55 10.58 2.34
N GLY A 8 -6.54 11.42 2.11
CA GLY A 8 -6.65 12.58 1.23
C GLY A 8 -6.52 12.27 -0.25
N LEU A 9 -6.16 11.05 -0.63
CA LEU A 9 -5.95 10.68 -2.03
C LEU A 9 -7.27 10.36 -2.74
N THR A 10 -7.32 10.63 -4.05
CA THR A 10 -8.45 10.20 -4.88
C THR A 10 -8.42 8.68 -5.08
N ASP A 11 -9.54 8.11 -5.54
CA ASP A 11 -9.61 6.67 -5.81
C ASP A 11 -8.56 6.23 -6.83
N ASP A 12 -8.34 7.01 -7.88
CA ASP A 12 -7.33 6.71 -8.90
C ASP A 12 -5.92 6.78 -8.33
N GLU A 13 -5.66 7.78 -7.49
CA GLU A 13 -4.37 7.91 -6.81
C GLU A 13 -4.13 6.73 -5.86
N LEU A 14 -5.17 6.27 -5.15
CA LEU A 14 -5.07 5.09 -4.29
C LEU A 14 -4.70 3.84 -5.09
N LYS A 15 -5.32 3.65 -6.26
CA LYS A 15 -4.99 2.51 -7.13
C LYS A 15 -3.55 2.55 -7.59
N GLU A 16 -3.06 3.72 -8.00
CA GLU A 16 -1.68 3.90 -8.43
C GLU A 16 -0.70 3.64 -7.28
N GLN A 17 -0.99 4.19 -6.10
CA GLN A 17 -0.15 3.98 -4.92
C GLN A 17 -0.12 2.51 -4.51
N LEU A 18 -1.25 1.82 -4.58
CA LEU A 18 -1.33 0.40 -4.27
C LEU A 18 -0.49 -0.42 -5.25
N LEU A 19 -0.62 -0.14 -6.54
CA LEU A 19 0.17 -0.84 -7.56
C LEU A 19 1.66 -0.61 -7.35
N GLN A 20 2.06 0.62 -7.10
CA GLN A 20 3.46 0.96 -6.85
C GLN A 20 3.99 0.24 -5.60
N ALA A 21 3.21 0.24 -4.52
CA ALA A 21 3.61 -0.42 -3.28
C ALA A 21 3.75 -1.93 -3.46
N LYS A 22 2.87 -2.55 -4.24
CA LYS A 22 2.96 -3.98 -4.55
C LYS A 22 4.21 -4.31 -5.38
N GLN A 23 4.54 -3.45 -6.34
CA GLN A 23 5.76 -3.62 -7.13
C GLN A 23 7.00 -3.47 -6.26
N ASP A 24 7.01 -2.48 -5.36
CA ASP A 24 8.12 -2.28 -4.42
C ASP A 24 8.30 -3.49 -3.51
N LEU A 25 7.20 -4.06 -3.01
CA LEU A 25 7.25 -5.25 -2.17
C LEU A 25 7.79 -6.45 -2.95
N TRP A 26 7.30 -6.66 -4.16
CA TRP A 26 7.76 -7.75 -5.02
C TRP A 26 9.26 -7.63 -5.31
N GLN A 27 9.70 -6.43 -5.64
CA GLN A 27 11.11 -6.16 -5.92
C GLN A 27 11.98 -6.41 -4.68
N ALA A 28 11.53 -5.96 -3.51
CA ALA A 28 12.25 -6.17 -2.26
C ALA A 28 12.37 -7.65 -1.94
N ARG A 29 11.30 -8.42 -2.14
CA ARG A 29 11.34 -9.87 -1.93
C ARG A 29 12.28 -10.57 -2.91
N PHE A 30 12.29 -10.12 -4.16
CA PHE A 30 13.20 -10.64 -5.16
C PHE A 30 14.66 -10.37 -4.74
N GLN A 31 14.96 -9.14 -4.32
CA GLN A 31 16.30 -8.78 -3.85
C GLN A 31 16.70 -9.57 -2.62
N LEU A 32 15.77 -9.85 -1.72
CA LEU A 32 16.01 -10.68 -0.54
C LEU A 32 16.41 -12.10 -0.95
N ASN A 33 15.68 -12.70 -1.89
CA ASN A 33 15.96 -14.06 -2.39
C ASN A 33 17.31 -14.16 -3.06
N THR A 34 17.75 -13.10 -3.74
CA THR A 34 19.06 -13.05 -4.40
C THR A 34 20.16 -12.49 -3.50
N ARG A 35 19.85 -12.21 -2.24
CA ARG A 35 20.77 -11.64 -1.24
C ARG A 35 21.31 -10.27 -1.63
N GLN A 36 20.57 -9.51 -2.44
CA GLN A 36 20.93 -8.16 -2.84
C GLN A 36 20.33 -7.08 -1.94
N LEU A 37 19.33 -7.44 -1.12
CA LEU A 37 18.67 -6.51 -0.23
C LEU A 37 19.56 -6.19 0.96
N LYS A 38 19.90 -4.91 1.13
CA LYS A 38 20.76 -4.44 2.23
C LYS A 38 19.96 -4.04 3.48
N ASP A 39 18.70 -3.62 3.31
CA ASP A 39 17.87 -3.15 4.40
C ASP A 39 16.56 -3.92 4.42
N TYR A 40 16.45 -4.85 5.36
CA TYR A 40 15.27 -5.70 5.52
C TYR A 40 14.04 -4.93 6.05
N SER A 41 14.25 -3.75 6.65
CA SER A 41 13.14 -2.97 7.23
C SER A 41 12.19 -2.41 6.16
N THR A 42 12.61 -2.35 4.90
CA THR A 42 11.77 -1.86 3.81
C THR A 42 10.57 -2.77 3.56
N ILE A 43 10.71 -4.08 3.78
CA ILE A 43 9.63 -5.05 3.54
C ILE A 43 8.45 -4.79 4.48
N PRO A 44 8.61 -4.77 5.82
CA PRO A 44 7.47 -4.49 6.70
C PRO A 44 6.90 -3.08 6.52
N GLN A 45 7.72 -2.08 6.19
CA GLN A 45 7.24 -0.72 5.90
C GLN A 45 6.34 -0.70 4.67
N THR A 46 6.74 -1.36 3.60
CA THR A 46 5.95 -1.45 2.37
C THR A 46 4.65 -2.21 2.61
N ARG A 47 4.69 -3.29 3.39
CA ARG A 47 3.49 -4.04 3.76
C ARG A 47 2.51 -3.19 4.55
N ARG A 48 2.99 -2.35 5.47
CA ARG A 48 2.14 -1.40 6.22
C ARG A 48 1.51 -0.37 5.29
N SER A 49 2.25 0.14 4.32
CA SER A 49 1.71 1.07 3.33
C SER A 49 0.58 0.44 2.53
N ILE A 50 0.76 -0.78 2.07
CA ILE A 50 -0.27 -1.55 1.36
C ILE A 50 -1.51 -1.72 2.26
N ALA A 51 -1.31 -2.10 3.52
CA ALA A 51 -2.40 -2.29 4.47
C ALA A 51 -3.19 -1.00 4.69
N ARG A 52 -2.52 0.14 4.80
CA ARG A 52 -3.19 1.44 4.95
C ARG A 52 -4.02 1.80 3.73
N ILE A 53 -3.48 1.60 2.54
CA ILE A 53 -4.19 1.88 1.30
C ILE A 53 -5.43 0.98 1.19
N LEU A 54 -5.29 -0.30 1.45
CA LEU A 54 -6.41 -1.25 1.43
C LEU A 54 -7.47 -0.89 2.46
N THR A 55 -7.06 -0.44 3.64
CA THR A 55 -7.98 -0.01 4.70
C THR A 55 -8.82 1.18 4.23
N VAL A 56 -8.20 2.19 3.63
CA VAL A 56 -8.92 3.38 3.13
C VAL A 56 -9.85 3.01 1.99
N GLN A 57 -9.42 2.15 1.07
CA GLN A 57 -10.27 1.68 -0.02
C GLN A 57 -11.49 0.92 0.53
N ARG A 58 -11.31 0.11 1.55
CA ARG A 58 -12.40 -0.62 2.21
C ARG A 58 -13.35 0.34 2.91
N GLU A 59 -12.84 1.35 3.62
CA GLU A 59 -13.67 2.37 4.26
C GLU A 59 -14.58 3.07 3.25
N ARG A 60 -14.03 3.47 2.10
CA ARG A 60 -14.78 4.14 1.03
C ARG A 60 -15.85 3.23 0.43
N ARG A 61 -15.52 1.97 0.21
CA ARG A 61 -16.49 1.00 -0.29
C ARG A 61 -17.64 0.78 0.69
N ASP A 62 -17.31 0.68 1.99
CA ASP A 62 -18.33 0.52 3.03
C ASP A 62 -19.23 1.75 3.13
N GLU A 63 -18.69 2.96 3.00
CA GLU A 63 -19.48 4.18 2.96
C GLU A 63 -20.45 4.20 1.78
N ARG A 64 -19.97 3.82 0.59
CA ARG A 64 -20.84 3.73 -0.59
C ARG A 64 -21.96 2.73 -0.39
N SER A 65 -21.68 1.61 0.26
CA SER A 65 -22.70 0.61 0.58
C SER A 65 -23.74 1.12 1.56
N ARG A 66 -23.33 1.98 2.52
CA ARG A 66 -24.26 2.57 3.48
C ARG A 66 -25.17 3.63 2.86
N THR A 67 -24.67 4.34 1.86
CA THR A 67 -25.45 5.40 1.20
C THR A 67 -26.32 4.88 0.06
N ALA A 68 -26.08 3.68 -0.35
CA ALA A 68 -26.88 3.01 -1.37
C ALA A 68 -28.08 2.29 -0.73
#